data_a0eb2425e0bb4ec0013a4b9937a17b5f
#
_entry.id   a0eb2425e0bb4ec0013a4b9937a17b5f
#
_cell.length_a   1.000
_cell.length_b   1.000
_cell.length_c   1.000
_cell.angle_alpha   90.00
_cell.angle_beta   90.00
_cell.angle_gamma   90.00
#
_symmetry.space_group_name_H-M   'P 1'
#
loop_
_entity.id
_entity.type
_entity.pdbx_description
1 polymer ?
#
loop_
_entity_poly.entity_id
_entity_poly.type
_entity_poly.pdbx_seq_one_letter_code
_entity_poly.pdbx_strand_id
1 'polypeptide(L)'
;MNDFAKLMASARRLAILKLLASSAGYSANEYLLHMALPGQGHNPSAQDVRDDLAWLWEQKLVQADETGEMMIAKITQHGLDVQDGRAFVEGVKRPVPS
;
A
#
# COMPACT_ATOMS: atom_id res chain seq x y z
N MET A 1 -12.55 -7.33 -13.53
CA MET A 1 -12.43 -6.01 -12.89
C MET A 1 -12.45 -4.95 -13.97
N ASN A 2 -13.27 -3.91 -13.83
CA ASN A 2 -13.33 -2.85 -14.81
C ASN A 2 -12.17 -1.86 -14.64
N ASP A 3 -12.00 -0.97 -15.63
CA ASP A 3 -10.88 -0.03 -15.63
C ASP A 3 -10.89 0.93 -14.45
N PHE A 4 -12.07 1.35 -14.00
CA PHE A 4 -12.19 2.23 -12.84
C PHE A 4 -11.73 1.52 -11.56
N ALA A 5 -12.12 0.26 -11.38
CA ALA A 5 -11.71 -0.52 -10.21
C ALA A 5 -10.19 -0.74 -10.20
N LYS A 6 -9.59 -0.98 -11.37
CA LYS A 6 -8.13 -1.10 -11.48
C LYS A 6 -7.44 0.21 -11.12
N LEU A 7 -7.99 1.33 -11.57
CA LEU A 7 -7.46 2.65 -11.27
C LEU A 7 -7.51 2.93 -9.77
N MET A 8 -8.64 2.63 -9.15
CA MET A 8 -8.82 2.80 -7.71
C MET A 8 -7.85 1.93 -6.91
N ALA A 9 -7.67 0.68 -7.32
CA ALA A 9 -6.75 -0.22 -6.64
C ALA A 9 -5.31 0.27 -6.75
N SER A 10 -4.89 0.72 -7.94
CA SER A 10 -3.52 1.20 -8.14
C SER A 10 -3.25 2.46 -7.33
N ALA A 11 -4.23 3.36 -7.25
CA ALA A 11 -4.10 4.59 -6.46
C ALA A 11 -4.05 4.27 -4.96
N ARG A 12 -4.87 3.33 -4.50
CA ARG A 12 -4.89 2.91 -3.09
C ARG A 12 -3.58 2.24 -2.68
N ARG A 13 -3.00 1.43 -3.56
CA ARG A 13 -1.70 0.77 -3.30
C ARG A 13 -0.59 1.81 -3.15
N LEU A 14 -0.59 2.85 -3.99
CA LEU A 14 0.35 3.95 -3.82
C LEU A 14 0.14 4.65 -2.47
N ALA A 15 -1.11 4.91 -2.08
CA ALA A 15 -1.42 5.54 -0.81
C ALA A 15 -0.90 4.69 0.37
N ILE A 16 -1.05 3.37 0.30
CA ILE A 16 -0.53 2.47 1.33
C ILE A 16 1.00 2.59 1.43
N LEU A 17 1.69 2.56 0.28
CA LEU A 17 3.15 2.70 0.28
C LEU A 17 3.59 4.05 0.87
N LYS A 18 2.90 5.13 0.54
CA LYS A 18 3.22 6.45 1.09
C LYS A 18 2.98 6.51 2.60
N LEU A 19 1.91 5.89 3.08
CA LEU A 19 1.64 5.81 4.52
C LEU A 19 2.75 5.06 5.25
N LEU A 20 3.18 3.92 4.69
CA LEU A 20 4.27 3.14 5.27
C LEU A 20 5.59 3.91 5.24
N ALA A 21 5.86 4.62 4.14
CA ALA A 21 7.10 5.40 4.02
C ALA A 21 7.18 6.51 5.07
N SER A 22 6.05 7.01 5.52
CA SER A 22 5.99 8.07 6.55
C SER A 22 5.78 7.54 7.97
N SER A 23 5.61 6.23 8.13
CA SER A 23 5.38 5.62 9.43
C SER A 23 6.68 5.37 10.18
N ALA A 24 6.62 5.41 11.52
CA ALA A 24 7.77 5.06 12.34
C ALA A 24 8.22 3.63 12.04
N GLY A 25 9.52 3.45 11.78
CA GLY A 25 10.07 2.15 11.42
C GLY A 25 9.61 1.63 10.07
N TYR A 26 8.97 2.47 9.23
CA TYR A 26 8.46 2.10 7.91
C TYR A 26 7.45 0.96 7.95
N SER A 27 6.70 0.85 9.05
CA SER A 27 5.86 -0.30 9.31
C SER A 27 4.53 0.15 9.92
N ALA A 28 3.47 -0.57 9.61
CA ALA A 28 2.15 -0.36 10.19
C ALA A 28 1.33 -1.62 10.07
N ASN A 29 0.36 -1.79 10.98
CA ASN A 29 -0.56 -2.90 10.90
C ASN A 29 -1.75 -2.57 10.01
N GLU A 30 -2.47 -3.61 9.59
CA GLU A 30 -3.61 -3.47 8.67
C GLU A 30 -4.70 -2.54 9.21
N TYR A 31 -4.93 -2.53 10.51
CA TYR A 31 -5.98 -1.67 11.10
C TYR A 31 -5.61 -0.20 11.02
N LEU A 32 -4.35 0.13 11.31
CA LEU A 32 -3.88 1.51 11.19
C LEU A 32 -3.95 2.01 9.76
N LEU A 33 -3.57 1.17 8.81
CA LEU A 33 -3.67 1.51 7.38
C LEU A 33 -5.13 1.72 6.97
N HIS A 34 -6.01 0.83 7.41
CA HIS A 34 -7.44 0.94 7.12
C HIS A 34 -8.02 2.25 7.68
N MET A 35 -7.60 2.63 8.90
CA MET A 35 -8.05 3.86 9.54
C MET A 35 -7.49 5.12 8.87
N ALA A 36 -6.28 5.04 8.30
CA ALA A 36 -5.62 6.19 7.70
C ALA A 36 -6.05 6.46 6.25
N LEU A 37 -6.48 5.43 5.52
CA LEU A 37 -6.79 5.54 4.10
C LEU A 37 -7.91 6.53 3.77
N PRO A 38 -8.96 6.69 4.59
CA PRO A 38 -9.95 7.75 4.32
C PRO A 38 -9.34 9.15 4.25
N GLY A 39 -8.33 9.44 5.04
CA GLY A 39 -7.61 10.72 4.97
C GLY A 39 -6.82 10.89 3.69
N GLN A 40 -6.57 9.81 2.96
CA GLN A 40 -5.90 9.82 1.66
C GLN A 40 -6.91 9.75 0.50
N GLY A 41 -8.20 9.86 0.77
CA GLY A 41 -9.22 9.83 -0.25
C GLY A 41 -9.70 8.44 -0.65
N HIS A 42 -9.41 7.43 0.14
CA HIS A 42 -9.80 6.04 -0.15
C HIS A 42 -10.71 5.51 0.94
N ASN A 43 -11.66 4.67 0.55
CA ASN A 43 -12.60 4.08 1.51
C ASN A 43 -12.73 2.57 1.28
N PRO A 44 -11.63 1.80 1.44
CA PRO A 44 -11.66 0.37 1.22
C PRO A 44 -12.30 -0.38 2.38
N SER A 45 -12.76 -1.60 2.09
CA SER A 45 -13.10 -2.54 3.17
C SER A 45 -11.82 -3.04 3.85
N ALA A 46 -11.98 -3.67 5.02
CA ALA A 46 -10.84 -4.31 5.69
C ALA A 46 -10.23 -5.39 4.79
N GLN A 47 -11.06 -6.14 4.06
CA GLN A 47 -10.57 -7.17 3.14
C GLN A 47 -9.79 -6.57 1.98
N ASP A 48 -10.24 -5.43 1.45
CA ASP A 48 -9.50 -4.73 0.38
C ASP A 48 -8.09 -4.39 0.83
N VAL A 49 -7.93 -3.92 2.07
CA VAL A 49 -6.61 -3.59 2.62
C VAL A 49 -5.73 -4.85 2.71
N ARG A 50 -6.28 -5.96 3.20
CA ARG A 50 -5.54 -7.23 3.27
C ARG A 50 -5.13 -7.71 1.89
N ASP A 51 -6.04 -7.61 0.92
CA ASP A 51 -5.75 -8.02 -0.46
C ASP A 51 -4.64 -7.15 -1.06
N ASP A 52 -4.68 -5.85 -0.81
CA ASP A 52 -3.64 -4.94 -1.28
C ASP A 52 -2.28 -5.27 -0.65
N LEU A 53 -2.27 -5.54 0.64
CA LEU A 53 -1.02 -5.90 1.33
C LEU A 53 -0.44 -7.22 0.80
N ALA A 54 -1.30 -8.21 0.54
CA ALA A 54 -0.87 -9.47 -0.05
C ALA A 54 -0.29 -9.24 -1.45
N TRP A 55 -0.94 -8.42 -2.25
CA TRP A 55 -0.46 -8.08 -3.60
C TRP A 55 0.89 -7.35 -3.55
N LEU A 56 1.01 -6.36 -2.66
CA LEU A 56 2.26 -5.62 -2.49
C LEU A 56 3.39 -6.53 -2.01
N TRP A 57 3.07 -7.51 -1.19
CA TRP A 57 4.04 -8.50 -0.71
C TRP A 57 4.53 -9.39 -1.87
N GLU A 58 3.61 -9.85 -2.72
CA GLU A 58 3.98 -10.60 -3.93
C GLU A 58 4.91 -9.81 -4.83
N GLN A 59 4.70 -8.50 -4.94
CA GLN A 59 5.53 -7.62 -5.76
C GLN A 59 6.83 -7.22 -5.07
N LYS A 60 7.06 -7.68 -3.84
CA LYS A 60 8.26 -7.36 -3.04
C LYS A 60 8.38 -5.87 -2.70
N LEU A 61 7.25 -5.18 -2.67
CA LEU A 61 7.18 -3.77 -2.28
C LEU A 61 7.03 -3.61 -0.78
N VAL A 62 6.51 -4.64 -0.11
CA VAL A 62 6.47 -4.73 1.34
C VAL A 62 6.90 -6.13 1.78
N GLN A 63 7.32 -6.24 3.03
CA GLN A 63 7.40 -7.49 3.77
C GLN A 63 6.17 -7.52 4.66
N ALA A 64 5.49 -8.64 4.73
CA ALA A 64 4.31 -8.77 5.57
C ALA A 64 4.47 -9.92 6.55
N ASP A 65 3.88 -9.76 7.72
CA ASP A 65 3.89 -10.75 8.78
C ASP A 65 2.45 -10.95 9.23
N GLU A 66 1.99 -12.19 9.14
CA GLU A 66 0.64 -12.56 9.55
C GLU A 66 0.61 -13.23 10.92
N THR A 67 1.64 -13.01 11.74
CA THR A 67 1.68 -13.58 13.08
C THR A 67 0.49 -13.09 13.89
N GLY A 68 -0.30 -14.02 14.41
CA GLY A 68 -1.54 -13.69 15.10
C GLY A 68 -2.65 -13.38 14.11
N GLU A 69 -3.60 -12.54 14.52
CA GLU A 69 -4.79 -12.21 13.73
C GLU A 69 -4.61 -10.95 12.89
N MET A 70 -3.46 -10.33 12.96
CA MET A 70 -3.23 -9.02 12.38
C MET A 70 -2.03 -9.05 11.45
N MET A 71 -2.23 -8.55 10.23
CA MET A 71 -1.14 -8.41 9.28
C MET A 71 -0.37 -7.12 9.55
N ILE A 72 0.95 -7.23 9.67
CA ILE A 72 1.85 -6.09 9.82
C ILE A 72 2.70 -6.01 8.57
N ALA A 73 2.76 -4.83 7.96
CA ALA A 73 3.53 -4.61 6.74
C ALA A 73 4.65 -3.61 6.97
N LYS A 74 5.81 -3.90 6.38
CA LYS A 74 6.95 -3.00 6.38
C LYS A 74 7.36 -2.75 4.93
N ILE A 75 7.53 -1.49 4.55
CA ILE A 75 7.92 -1.15 3.18
C ILE A 75 9.38 -1.55 2.93
N THR A 76 9.65 -2.09 1.74
CA THR A 76 11.00 -2.44 1.31
C THR A 76 11.67 -1.24 0.64
N GLN A 77 12.98 -1.36 0.35
CA GLN A 77 13.65 -0.31 -0.43
C GLN A 77 13.00 -0.15 -1.81
N HIS A 78 12.60 -1.26 -2.44
CA HIS A 78 11.88 -1.21 -3.72
C HIS A 78 10.56 -0.46 -3.57
N GLY A 79 9.83 -0.71 -2.49
CA GLY A 79 8.59 0.03 -2.20
C GLY A 79 8.84 1.52 -2.00
N LEU A 80 9.91 1.88 -1.31
CA LEU A 80 10.30 3.28 -1.13
C LEU A 80 10.60 3.94 -2.47
N ASP A 81 11.31 3.25 -3.36
CA ASP A 81 11.63 3.77 -4.69
C ASP A 81 10.38 3.95 -5.54
N VAL A 82 9.43 3.02 -5.47
CA VAL A 82 8.18 3.10 -6.23
C VAL A 82 7.33 4.28 -5.75
N GLN A 83 7.15 4.44 -4.44
CA GLN A 83 6.34 5.53 -3.92
C GLN A 83 6.98 6.90 -4.13
N ASP A 84 8.29 6.93 -4.34
CA ASP A 84 9.04 8.16 -4.58
C ASP A 84 9.19 8.48 -6.07
N GLY A 85 8.71 7.60 -6.96
CA GLY A 85 8.78 7.79 -8.40
C GLY A 85 10.08 7.37 -9.05
N ARG A 86 11.01 6.75 -8.29
CA ARG A 86 12.31 6.28 -8.81
C ARG A 86 12.22 4.94 -9.51
N ALA A 87 11.17 4.18 -9.24
CA ALA A 87 10.91 2.90 -9.88
C ALA A 87 9.43 2.83 -10.24
N PHE A 88 9.08 1.94 -11.15
CA PHE A 88 7.71 1.77 -11.60
C PHE A 88 7.34 0.29 -11.54
N VAL A 89 6.18 0.01 -10.97
CA VAL A 89 5.58 -1.32 -10.99
C VAL A 89 4.16 -1.17 -11.51
N GLU A 90 3.83 -1.92 -12.56
CA GLU A 90 2.47 -1.93 -13.06
C GLU A 90 1.52 -2.42 -11.98
N GLY A 91 0.41 -1.72 -11.79
CA GLY A 91 -0.53 -1.99 -10.71
C GLY A 91 -0.41 -1.04 -9.53
N VAL A 92 0.63 -0.21 -9.51
CA VAL A 92 0.78 0.90 -8.56
C VAL A 92 0.80 2.20 -9.36
N LYS A 93 -0.07 3.13 -8.98
CA LYS A 93 -0.11 4.44 -9.65
C LYS A 93 1.22 5.16 -9.45
N ARG A 94 1.71 5.82 -10.50
CA ARG A 94 2.88 6.67 -10.39
C ARG A 94 2.55 7.90 -9.54
N PRO A 95 3.44 8.28 -8.61
CA PRO A 95 3.22 9.50 -7.84
C PRO A 95 3.26 10.72 -8.76
N VAL A 96 2.42 11.71 -8.46
CA VAL A 96 2.42 12.96 -9.19
C VAL A 96 3.59 13.80 -8.67
N PRO A 97 4.42 14.39 -9.56
CA PRO A 97 5.48 15.28 -9.11
C PRO A 97 4.88 16.48 -8.39
N SER A 98 5.45 16.85 -7.25
CA SER A 98 4.99 17.97 -6.44
C SER A 98 5.74 19.25 -6.83
#